data_c5fc896084e92fd59b2614036de5e01f
#
_entry.id   c5fc896084e92fd59b2614036de5e01f
#
_cell.length_a   1.000
_cell.length_b   1.000
_cell.length_c   1.000
_cell.angle_alpha   90.00
_cell.angle_beta   90.00
_cell.angle_gamma   90.00
#
_symmetry.space_group_name_H-M   'P 1'
#
loop_
_entity.id
_entity.type
_entity.pdbx_description
1 polymer ?
#
loop_
_entity_poly.entity_id
_entity_poly.type
_entity_poly.pdbx_seq_one_letter_code
_entity_poly.pdbx_strand_id
1 'polypeptide(L)'
;MHYFTYIVHKYDFIPMTIASELYLLLSRGVTGNQTQLVQALKERGVRTTQSSVSRALKKIHAVKGQDGAGRTVWSLTRADLKDTGFFDSLVLSIADNGQMIVIQTRQGTANTVAKFIDDHGFASVLGSVAGDDTIIVVPADVSRVSATILEISAYMKQIGIFVA
;
A
#
# COMPACT_ATOMS: atom_id res chain seq x y z
N MET A 1 14.37 -14.14 -28.85
CA MET A 1 13.54 -14.42 -27.67
C MET A 1 14.05 -13.56 -26.47
N HIS A 2 13.95 -12.23 -26.58
CA HIS A 2 14.58 -11.28 -25.64
C HIS A 2 13.75 -9.99 -25.52
N TYR A 3 12.43 -10.12 -25.25
CA TYR A 3 11.55 -8.95 -25.11
C TYR A 3 10.96 -8.76 -23.70
N PHE A 4 11.38 -9.57 -22.72
CA PHE A 4 10.76 -9.56 -21.38
C PHE A 4 11.46 -8.67 -20.36
N THR A 5 12.60 -8.05 -20.69
CA THR A 5 13.44 -7.37 -19.69
C THR A 5 13.22 -5.85 -19.62
N TYR A 6 12.41 -5.26 -20.52
CA TYR A 6 12.34 -3.80 -20.63
C TYR A 6 11.18 -3.11 -19.90
N ILE A 7 10.21 -3.86 -19.39
CA ILE A 7 9.03 -3.25 -18.73
C ILE A 7 9.22 -3.10 -17.21
N VAL A 8 10.09 -3.87 -16.59
CA VAL A 8 10.25 -3.89 -15.14
C VAL A 8 11.06 -2.70 -14.58
N HIS A 9 11.86 -2.01 -15.41
CA HIS A 9 12.76 -0.95 -14.93
C HIS A 9 12.21 0.48 -14.99
N LYS A 10 10.99 0.71 -15.48
CA LYS A 10 10.43 2.07 -15.62
C LYS A 10 9.61 2.55 -14.41
N TYR A 11 9.40 1.71 -13.42
CA TYR A 11 8.58 2.04 -12.24
C TYR A 11 9.38 2.27 -10.94
N ASP A 12 10.68 2.47 -11.04
CA ASP A 12 11.54 2.66 -9.87
C ASP A 12 11.32 3.99 -9.12
N PHE A 13 10.35 4.82 -9.49
CA PHE A 13 10.13 6.06 -8.75
C PHE A 13 8.71 6.62 -8.86
N ILE A 14 7.74 5.95 -8.20
CA ILE A 14 6.53 6.65 -7.77
C ILE A 14 6.72 6.93 -6.28
N PRO A 15 6.77 8.20 -5.85
CA PRO A 15 6.98 8.50 -4.45
C PRO A 15 5.77 8.00 -3.65
N MET A 16 5.90 6.87 -2.99
CA MET A 16 4.99 6.52 -1.91
C MET A 16 4.98 7.71 -0.95
N THR A 17 3.80 8.17 -0.57
CA THR A 17 3.73 9.29 0.37
C THR A 17 4.36 8.86 1.70
N ILE A 18 5.01 9.79 2.40
CA ILE A 18 5.57 9.53 3.73
C ILE A 18 4.50 8.92 4.66
N ALA A 19 3.24 9.31 4.48
CA ALA A 19 2.11 8.80 5.27
C ALA A 19 1.84 7.31 5.02
N SER A 20 1.83 6.86 3.75
CA SER A 20 1.59 5.46 3.42
C SER A 20 2.75 4.55 3.87
N GLU A 21 4.00 4.98 3.69
CA GLU A 21 5.15 4.22 4.19
C GLU A 21 5.17 4.13 5.71
N LEU A 22 4.83 5.21 6.38
CA LEU A 22 4.75 5.25 7.84
C LEU A 22 3.65 4.33 8.37
N TYR A 23 2.48 4.34 7.73
CA TYR A 23 1.40 3.42 8.07
C TYR A 23 1.84 1.97 7.93
N LEU A 24 2.49 1.61 6.82
CA LEU A 24 3.02 0.26 6.60
C LEU A 24 4.04 -0.16 7.66
N LEU A 25 4.93 0.73 8.06
CA LEU A 25 5.90 0.45 9.12
C LEU A 25 5.17 0.17 10.44
N LEU A 26 4.25 1.04 10.83
CA LEU A 26 3.52 0.91 12.09
C LEU A 26 2.56 -0.27 12.11
N SER A 27 1.89 -0.59 10.99
CA SER A 27 0.98 -1.75 10.87
C SER A 27 1.72 -3.08 10.96
N ARG A 28 2.99 -3.12 10.58
CA ARG A 28 3.89 -4.28 10.75
C ARG A 28 4.51 -4.38 12.14
N GLY A 29 4.06 -3.54 13.09
CA GLY A 29 4.56 -3.54 14.46
C GLY A 29 5.90 -2.82 14.64
N VAL A 30 6.41 -2.12 13.64
CA VAL A 30 7.60 -1.27 13.79
C VAL A 30 7.18 -0.02 14.54
N THR A 31 7.43 0.02 15.83
CA THR A 31 7.16 1.17 16.69
C THR A 31 8.45 1.91 17.00
N GLY A 32 8.34 3.20 17.32
CA GLY A 32 9.53 3.99 17.70
C GLY A 32 9.18 5.46 17.92
N ASN A 33 10.18 6.21 18.37
CA ASN A 33 10.08 7.67 18.42
C ASN A 33 10.23 8.27 17.00
N GLN A 34 9.94 9.56 16.84
CA GLN A 34 9.99 10.21 15.53
C GLN A 34 11.35 10.09 14.83
N THR A 35 12.45 10.12 15.57
CA THR A 35 13.80 10.00 15.02
C THR A 35 14.02 8.59 14.45
N GLN A 36 13.60 7.55 15.17
CA GLN A 36 13.68 6.16 14.72
C GLN A 36 12.80 5.92 13.49
N LEU A 37 11.60 6.50 13.43
CA LEU A 37 10.73 6.40 12.26
C LEU A 37 11.30 7.13 11.04
N VAL A 38 11.95 8.30 11.24
CA VAL A 38 12.71 8.99 10.16
C VAL A 38 13.82 8.09 9.64
N GLN A 39 14.56 7.43 10.52
CA GLN A 39 15.66 6.54 10.14
C GLN A 39 15.13 5.33 9.38
N ALA A 40 14.11 4.65 9.88
CA ALA A 40 13.48 3.51 9.22
C ALA A 40 12.95 3.85 7.81
N LEU A 41 12.38 5.04 7.63
CA LEU A 41 11.94 5.52 6.31
C LEU A 41 13.12 5.78 5.37
N LYS A 42 14.23 6.36 5.88
CA LYS A 42 15.44 6.58 5.08
C LYS A 42 16.08 5.28 4.62
N GLU A 43 16.14 4.26 5.48
CA GLU A 43 16.63 2.92 5.14
C GLU A 43 15.82 2.26 4.03
N ARG A 44 14.56 2.64 3.89
CA ARG A 44 13.67 2.23 2.78
C ARG A 44 13.75 3.14 1.55
N GLY A 45 14.71 4.08 1.52
CA GLY A 45 14.90 5.00 0.41
C GLY A 45 13.96 6.21 0.39
N VAL A 46 13.13 6.39 1.43
CA VAL A 46 12.19 7.53 1.50
C VAL A 46 12.91 8.77 2.02
N ARG A 47 13.06 9.78 1.17
CA ARG A 47 13.60 11.09 1.59
C ARG A 47 12.58 11.80 2.47
N THR A 48 12.90 11.99 3.74
CA THR A 48 11.99 12.60 4.71
C THR A 48 12.72 13.41 5.77
N THR A 49 11.96 14.28 6.44
CA THR A 49 12.40 15.09 7.58
C THR A 49 11.51 14.80 8.78
N GLN A 50 11.98 15.15 9.99
CA GLN A 50 11.19 14.98 11.21
C GLN A 50 9.84 15.74 11.15
N SER A 51 9.82 16.95 10.57
CA SER A 51 8.60 17.73 10.39
C SER A 51 7.60 17.06 9.44
N SER A 52 8.10 16.42 8.37
CA SER A 52 7.27 15.66 7.42
C SER A 52 6.70 14.40 8.07
N VAL A 53 7.52 13.67 8.86
CA VAL A 53 7.06 12.50 9.63
C VAL A 53 6.02 12.91 10.68
N SER A 54 6.23 14.03 11.39
CA SER A 54 5.25 14.53 12.38
C SER A 54 3.89 14.83 11.74
N ARG A 55 3.88 15.45 10.55
CA ARG A 55 2.63 15.71 9.80
C ARG A 55 1.99 14.42 9.31
N ALA A 56 2.80 13.48 8.83
CA ALA A 56 2.32 12.18 8.36
C ALA A 56 1.71 11.37 9.51
N LEU A 57 2.33 11.32 10.70
CA LEU A 57 1.79 10.67 11.89
C LEU A 57 0.41 11.20 12.27
N LYS A 58 0.21 12.52 12.22
CA LYS A 58 -1.10 13.14 12.45
C LYS A 58 -2.11 12.73 11.37
N LYS A 59 -1.69 12.69 10.11
CA LYS A 59 -2.55 12.32 8.98
C LYS A 59 -3.05 10.88 9.05
N ILE A 60 -2.22 9.95 9.54
CA ILE A 60 -2.60 8.53 9.73
C ILE A 60 -3.17 8.26 11.14
N HIS A 61 -3.47 9.30 11.92
CA HIS A 61 -4.01 9.20 13.28
C HIS A 61 -3.18 8.32 14.23
N ALA A 62 -1.86 8.24 14.01
CA ALA A 62 -0.99 7.49 14.89
C ALA A 62 -0.99 8.07 16.30
N VAL A 63 -1.03 7.21 17.31
CA VAL A 63 -1.07 7.59 18.71
C VAL A 63 0.31 7.52 19.34
N LYS A 64 0.54 8.43 20.28
CA LYS A 64 1.73 8.50 21.08
C LYS A 64 1.52 7.69 22.36
N GLY A 65 2.36 6.70 22.59
CA GLY A 65 2.34 5.85 23.78
C GLY A 65 3.72 5.74 24.42
N GLN A 66 3.85 4.83 25.37
CA GLN A 66 5.12 4.43 25.98
C GLN A 66 5.33 2.92 25.76
N ASP A 67 6.57 2.52 25.51
CA ASP A 67 6.93 1.10 25.48
C ASP A 67 7.13 0.57 26.92
N GLY A 68 7.41 -0.74 27.04
CA GLY A 68 7.65 -1.39 28.33
C GLY A 68 8.86 -0.83 29.11
N ALA A 69 9.68 0.00 28.49
CA ALA A 69 10.81 0.69 29.11
C ALA A 69 10.51 2.19 29.38
N GLY A 70 9.27 2.64 29.23
CA GLY A 70 8.85 4.03 29.45
C GLY A 70 9.27 5.01 28.35
N ARG A 71 9.78 4.53 27.21
CA ARG A 71 10.20 5.39 26.10
C ARG A 71 9.00 5.75 25.25
N THR A 72 8.92 7.01 24.83
CA THR A 72 7.87 7.47 23.91
C THR A 72 7.99 6.76 22.57
N VAL A 73 6.91 6.10 22.15
CA VAL A 73 6.78 5.44 20.85
C VAL A 73 5.49 5.85 20.15
N TRP A 74 5.51 5.79 18.83
CA TRP A 74 4.32 5.94 18.03
C TRP A 74 3.83 4.57 17.56
N SER A 75 2.52 4.38 17.59
CA SER A 75 1.87 3.13 17.16
C SER A 75 0.51 3.44 16.55
N LEU A 76 -0.05 2.46 15.84
CA LEU A 76 -1.46 2.48 15.46
C LEU A 76 -2.24 1.71 16.53
N THR A 77 -3.38 2.23 16.97
CA THR A 77 -4.27 1.45 17.83
C THR A 77 -5.10 0.47 17.00
N ARG A 78 -5.65 -0.58 17.65
CA ARG A 78 -6.58 -1.49 16.97
C ARG A 78 -7.84 -0.79 16.46
N ALA A 79 -8.26 0.29 17.10
CA ALA A 79 -9.34 1.14 16.64
C ALA A 79 -8.90 1.92 15.38
N ASP A 80 -7.68 2.46 15.38
CA ASP A 80 -7.13 3.21 14.24
C ASP A 80 -6.85 2.31 13.04
N LEU A 81 -6.54 1.03 13.25
CA LEU A 81 -6.48 0.03 12.18
C LEU A 81 -7.86 -0.24 11.55
N LYS A 82 -8.95 0.06 12.27
CA LYS A 82 -10.33 -0.05 11.78
C LYS A 82 -10.95 1.28 11.37
N ASP A 83 -10.50 2.40 11.97
CA ASP A 83 -11.16 3.71 11.89
C ASP A 83 -10.38 4.76 11.08
N THR A 84 -9.17 4.44 10.62
CA THR A 84 -8.49 5.34 9.70
C THR A 84 -9.09 5.17 8.31
N GLY A 85 -10.22 5.79 8.07
CA GLY A 85 -10.89 5.88 6.76
C GLY A 85 -10.00 6.40 5.61
N PHE A 86 -8.70 6.40 5.80
CA PHE A 86 -7.70 6.67 4.78
C PHE A 86 -7.41 5.44 3.92
N PHE A 87 -7.43 4.22 4.50
CA PHE A 87 -7.27 2.97 3.74
C PHE A 87 -8.59 2.20 3.59
N ASP A 88 -9.59 2.47 4.44
CA ASP A 88 -10.90 1.80 4.43
C ASP A 88 -11.69 1.97 3.12
N SER A 89 -11.19 2.79 2.20
CA SER A 89 -11.82 2.98 0.90
C SER A 89 -10.83 3.50 -0.16
N LEU A 90 -9.57 3.02 -0.16
CA LEU A 90 -8.68 3.31 -1.29
C LEU A 90 -9.20 2.66 -2.56
N VAL A 91 -9.76 1.46 -2.46
CA VAL A 91 -10.38 0.73 -3.56
C VAL A 91 -11.89 0.93 -3.52
N LEU A 92 -12.44 1.51 -4.58
CA LEU A 92 -13.87 1.78 -4.71
C LEU A 92 -14.62 0.60 -5.33
N SER A 93 -14.00 -0.10 -6.28
CA SER A 93 -14.58 -1.29 -6.90
C SER A 93 -13.52 -2.15 -7.58
N ILE A 94 -13.84 -3.44 -7.74
CA ILE A 94 -13.08 -4.38 -8.56
C ILE A 94 -14.09 -5.01 -9.52
N ALA A 95 -13.82 -4.91 -10.81
CA ALA A 95 -14.66 -5.47 -11.88
C ALA A 95 -13.76 -6.16 -12.92
N ASP A 96 -14.36 -7.03 -13.72
CA ASP A 96 -13.69 -7.67 -14.83
C ASP A 96 -14.60 -7.79 -16.06
N ASN A 97 -13.99 -8.06 -17.22
CA ASN A 97 -14.69 -8.37 -18.46
C ASN A 97 -14.40 -9.80 -18.96
N GLY A 98 -13.92 -10.68 -18.07
CA GLY A 98 -13.50 -12.03 -18.39
C GLY A 98 -12.08 -12.15 -18.96
N GLN A 99 -11.39 -11.03 -19.21
CA GLN A 99 -10.02 -10.99 -19.75
C GLN A 99 -9.07 -10.15 -18.90
N MET A 100 -9.56 -9.02 -18.39
CA MET A 100 -8.82 -8.06 -17.59
C MET A 100 -9.61 -7.69 -16.35
N ILE A 101 -8.90 -7.36 -15.30
CA ILE A 101 -9.47 -6.86 -14.05
C ILE A 101 -9.23 -5.36 -14.00
N VAL A 102 -10.26 -4.61 -13.64
CA VAL A 102 -10.21 -3.16 -13.45
C VAL A 102 -10.47 -2.86 -11.98
N ILE A 103 -9.53 -2.20 -11.33
CA ILE A 103 -9.64 -1.76 -9.95
C ILE A 103 -9.79 -0.24 -9.97
N GLN A 104 -10.93 0.26 -9.51
CA GLN A 104 -11.17 1.68 -9.32
C GLN A 104 -10.70 2.07 -7.92
N THR A 105 -9.96 3.15 -7.83
CA THR A 105 -9.42 3.68 -6.57
C THR A 105 -9.86 5.12 -6.37
N ARG A 106 -9.61 5.66 -5.18
CA ARG A 106 -9.69 7.10 -5.00
C ARG A 106 -8.64 7.80 -5.86
N GLN A 107 -8.97 9.00 -6.30
CA GLN A 107 -8.07 9.82 -7.12
C GLN A 107 -6.70 9.98 -6.46
N GLY A 108 -5.63 9.82 -7.24
CA GLY A 108 -4.25 9.91 -6.78
C GLY A 108 -3.74 8.70 -5.99
N THR A 109 -4.53 7.59 -5.88
CA THR A 109 -4.13 6.44 -5.06
C THR A 109 -3.90 5.15 -5.84
N ALA A 110 -4.20 5.11 -7.13
CA ALA A 110 -4.06 3.92 -7.96
C ALA A 110 -2.63 3.36 -7.95
N ASN A 111 -1.63 4.22 -8.08
CA ASN A 111 -0.23 3.81 -8.05
C ASN A 111 0.18 3.18 -6.71
N THR A 112 -0.36 3.69 -5.58
CA THR A 112 -0.10 3.12 -4.27
C THR A 112 -0.68 1.71 -4.14
N VAL A 113 -1.91 1.52 -4.61
CA VAL A 113 -2.59 0.21 -4.58
C VAL A 113 -1.91 -0.78 -5.54
N ALA A 114 -1.56 -0.35 -6.76
CA ALA A 114 -0.86 -1.19 -7.74
C ALA A 114 0.49 -1.67 -7.19
N LYS A 115 1.23 -0.80 -6.50
CA LYS A 115 2.49 -1.20 -5.88
C LYS A 115 2.31 -2.31 -4.85
N PHE A 116 1.23 -2.34 -4.08
CA PHE A 116 0.96 -3.46 -3.17
C PHE A 116 0.73 -4.77 -3.91
N ILE A 117 0.05 -4.72 -5.06
CA ILE A 117 -0.19 -5.88 -5.92
C ILE A 117 1.15 -6.40 -6.47
N ASP A 118 1.97 -5.50 -7.01
CA ASP A 118 3.26 -5.82 -7.62
C ASP A 118 4.26 -6.34 -6.58
N ASP A 119 4.36 -5.70 -5.40
CA ASP A 119 5.26 -6.12 -4.32
C ASP A 119 4.87 -7.49 -3.73
N HIS A 120 3.58 -7.86 -3.77
CA HIS A 120 3.14 -9.19 -3.33
C HIS A 120 3.59 -10.29 -4.32
N GLY A 121 3.62 -9.99 -5.61
CA GLY A 121 4.08 -10.91 -6.64
C GLY A 121 3.12 -12.07 -6.86
N PHE A 122 1.83 -11.79 -7.11
CA PHE A 122 0.84 -12.82 -7.39
C PHE A 122 1.21 -13.66 -8.62
N ALA A 123 1.33 -14.97 -8.47
CA ALA A 123 1.53 -15.88 -9.61
C ALA A 123 0.35 -15.88 -10.60
N SER A 124 -0.83 -15.47 -10.13
CA SER A 124 -2.05 -15.33 -10.95
C SER A 124 -2.13 -14.00 -11.72
N VAL A 125 -1.17 -13.09 -11.54
CA VAL A 125 -1.09 -11.79 -12.21
C VAL A 125 0.10 -11.75 -13.14
N LEU A 126 -0.13 -11.43 -14.42
CA LEU A 126 0.92 -11.24 -15.41
C LEU A 126 1.58 -9.86 -15.29
N GLY A 127 0.80 -8.86 -14.91
CA GLY A 127 1.26 -7.49 -14.67
C GLY A 127 0.10 -6.53 -14.42
N SER A 128 0.43 -5.31 -14.01
CA SER A 128 -0.54 -4.24 -13.78
C SER A 128 -0.10 -2.91 -14.40
N VAL A 129 -1.06 -2.04 -14.69
CA VAL A 129 -0.85 -0.66 -15.11
C VAL A 129 -1.77 0.24 -14.31
N ALA A 130 -1.21 1.23 -13.63
CA ALA A 130 -1.96 2.19 -12.84
C ALA A 130 -1.98 3.58 -13.49
N GLY A 131 -3.16 4.19 -13.49
CA GLY A 131 -3.37 5.60 -13.79
C GLY A 131 -3.43 6.44 -12.51
N ASP A 132 -4.28 7.45 -12.48
CA ASP A 132 -4.50 8.29 -11.30
C ASP A 132 -5.48 7.65 -10.30
N ASP A 133 -6.56 7.05 -10.80
CA ASP A 133 -7.67 6.45 -10.03
C ASP A 133 -8.07 5.05 -10.49
N THR A 134 -7.37 4.49 -11.47
CA THR A 134 -7.73 3.23 -12.11
C THR A 134 -6.51 2.36 -12.30
N ILE A 135 -6.62 1.07 -11.97
CA ILE A 135 -5.59 0.05 -12.21
C ILE A 135 -6.17 -1.00 -13.15
N ILE A 136 -5.44 -1.32 -14.21
CA ILE A 136 -5.71 -2.47 -15.06
C ILE A 136 -4.76 -3.58 -14.64
N VAL A 137 -5.31 -4.73 -14.25
CA VAL A 137 -4.54 -5.93 -13.91
C VAL A 137 -4.79 -6.97 -14.99
N VAL A 138 -3.72 -7.52 -15.54
CA VAL A 138 -3.75 -8.60 -16.53
C VAL A 138 -3.55 -9.93 -15.80
N PRO A 139 -4.56 -10.81 -15.75
CA PRO A 139 -4.40 -12.13 -15.14
C PRO A 139 -3.50 -13.01 -16.00
N ALA A 140 -2.74 -13.89 -15.36
CA ALA A 140 -1.88 -14.86 -16.05
C ALA A 140 -2.69 -15.91 -16.83
N ASP A 141 -3.92 -16.18 -16.40
CA ASP A 141 -4.87 -17.12 -17.01
C ASP A 141 -6.26 -16.51 -16.99
N VAL A 142 -6.82 -16.24 -18.17
CA VAL A 142 -8.17 -15.65 -18.31
C VAL A 142 -9.27 -16.58 -17.79
N SER A 143 -9.07 -17.89 -17.77
CA SER A 143 -10.04 -18.83 -17.18
C SER A 143 -10.13 -18.72 -15.65
N ARG A 144 -9.17 -18.05 -15.02
CA ARG A 144 -9.05 -17.89 -13.56
C ARG A 144 -9.25 -16.45 -13.08
N VAL A 145 -9.80 -15.57 -13.90
CA VAL A 145 -10.01 -14.14 -13.56
C VAL A 145 -10.72 -13.98 -12.20
N SER A 146 -11.81 -14.70 -11.97
CA SER A 146 -12.55 -14.64 -10.70
C SER A 146 -11.71 -15.10 -9.49
N ALA A 147 -10.89 -16.14 -9.66
CA ALA A 147 -9.99 -16.61 -8.61
C ALA A 147 -8.91 -15.55 -8.31
N THR A 148 -8.34 -14.94 -9.35
CA THR A 148 -7.35 -13.85 -9.21
C THR A 148 -7.94 -12.65 -8.47
N ILE A 149 -9.19 -12.26 -8.75
CA ILE A 149 -9.89 -11.21 -8.01
C ILE A 149 -10.01 -11.57 -6.52
N LEU A 150 -10.37 -12.81 -6.21
CA LEU A 150 -10.48 -13.25 -4.81
C LEU A 150 -9.13 -13.22 -4.09
N GLU A 151 -8.05 -13.66 -4.75
CA GLU A 151 -6.68 -13.61 -4.20
C GLU A 151 -6.26 -12.16 -3.91
N ILE A 152 -6.44 -11.24 -4.87
CA ILE A 152 -6.12 -9.83 -4.72
C ILE A 152 -6.96 -9.21 -3.59
N SER A 153 -8.27 -9.46 -3.57
CA SER A 153 -9.19 -8.91 -2.56
C SER A 153 -8.84 -9.42 -1.15
N ALA A 154 -8.51 -10.70 -1.01
CA ALA A 154 -8.11 -11.29 0.26
C ALA A 154 -6.80 -10.66 0.78
N TYR A 155 -5.82 -10.46 -0.10
CA TYR A 155 -4.57 -9.81 0.24
C TYR A 155 -4.79 -8.33 0.63
N MET A 156 -5.56 -7.58 -0.16
CA MET A 156 -5.90 -6.19 0.17
C MET A 156 -6.53 -6.09 1.55
N LYS A 157 -7.51 -6.96 1.86
CA LYS A 157 -8.14 -7.04 3.18
C LYS A 157 -7.13 -7.35 4.29
N GLN A 158 -6.16 -8.24 4.03
CA GLN A 158 -5.11 -8.60 4.99
C GLN A 158 -4.21 -7.41 5.34
N ILE A 159 -3.94 -6.52 4.37
CA ILE A 159 -3.12 -5.32 4.56
C ILE A 159 -3.95 -4.08 4.96
N GLY A 160 -5.26 -4.25 5.25
CA GLY A 160 -6.14 -3.19 5.72
C GLY A 160 -6.74 -2.31 4.62
N ILE A 161 -6.68 -2.74 3.36
CA ILE A 161 -7.36 -2.07 2.24
C ILE A 161 -8.69 -2.79 2.00
N PHE A 162 -9.80 -2.08 2.22
CA PHE A 162 -11.14 -2.61 1.97
C PHE A 162 -11.68 -2.06 0.65
N VAL A 163 -12.45 -2.87 -0.06
CA VAL A 163 -13.26 -2.45 -1.19
C VAL A 163 -14.53 -1.84 -0.63
N ALA A 164 -14.91 -0.65 -1.09
CA ALA A 164 -16.06 0.10 -0.62
C ALA A 164 -17.38 -0.64 -0.91
#